data_128576a6d07adf2eef66b651da099299
#
_entry.id   128576a6d07adf2eef66b651da099299
#
_cell.length_a   1.000
_cell.length_b   1.000
_cell.length_c   1.000
_cell.angle_alpha   90.00
_cell.angle_beta   90.00
_cell.angle_gamma   90.00
#
_symmetry.space_group_name_H-M   'P 1'
#
loop_
_entity.id
_entity.type
_entity.pdbx_description
1 polymer ?
#
loop_
_entity_poly.entity_id
_entity_poly.type
_entity_poly.pdbx_seq_one_letter_code
_entity_poly.pdbx_strand_id
1 'polypeptide(L)'
;MKKKARKLSDNIKEADRVVLGDGEDCIFSTDTNISGINNNILVVGGSGSGKTVSIAESFLLESYNRNIITTVTKRRIVNKYIPLLEKRGYNVWDLDFVHPENGNVGYDPLDFIKSYQDIVFIAKSIVTANKKKENTGGDPYWDEAATSLFSAIISYVLMRKENPNFSDVLEMLDKLSFEEEYSELKTNYDSKFDRLEKINPFNFATVNWRSFRRLPIRTASCVFSTLNTSISFVFTPELRKMFKMESKISFEKMAREKRALFVTTSPVNPSLNSFINMFYAHIFKELFEIGERESTGVLPVPIHFFADDFATGCPVPLFDQYISIFREKGISVTILVQSESQLSAIYGNDKSTTIINNCDTYVYMGSNDLETAKNIAMRAGIMTEDCLNMKLGNQIIFRRGVKPIFCKRYNIFENEIYKGLKDSPQEVPDTTDCFVQERKSFISELKNSIKMCKLDDIPDDSMEYERISFLKEEDLGLDSVYKNLFEEDTDDF
;
A
#
# COMPACT_ATOMS: atom_id res chain seq x y z
N MET A 1 28.48 -12.23 -35.90
CA MET A 1 27.96 -11.82 -34.61
C MET A 1 27.34 -10.41 -34.65
N LYS A 2 28.00 -9.35 -35.13
CA LYS A 2 27.44 -7.96 -35.17
C LYS A 2 26.09 -7.81 -35.92
N LYS A 3 25.83 -8.56 -37.01
CA LYS A 3 24.56 -8.53 -37.75
C LYS A 3 23.39 -9.16 -37.03
N LYS A 4 23.63 -10.15 -36.10
CA LYS A 4 22.60 -10.82 -35.32
C LYS A 4 22.19 -9.96 -34.12
N ALA A 5 23.17 -9.24 -33.52
CA ALA A 5 22.92 -8.28 -32.45
C ALA A 5 22.09 -7.07 -32.93
N ARG A 6 22.38 -6.57 -34.15
CA ARG A 6 21.63 -5.45 -34.74
C ARG A 6 20.17 -5.81 -35.08
N LYS A 7 19.91 -7.05 -35.55
CA LYS A 7 18.55 -7.55 -35.75
C LYS A 7 17.77 -7.77 -34.45
N LEU A 8 18.47 -8.14 -33.35
CA LEU A 8 17.85 -8.28 -32.03
C LEU A 8 17.48 -6.90 -31.46
N SER A 9 18.35 -5.90 -31.63
CA SER A 9 18.07 -4.52 -31.16
C SER A 9 16.89 -3.87 -31.90
N ASP A 10 16.71 -4.15 -33.19
CA ASP A 10 15.61 -3.60 -33.99
C ASP A 10 14.25 -4.25 -33.62
N ASN A 11 14.24 -5.56 -33.34
CA ASN A 11 13.04 -6.26 -32.86
C ASN A 11 12.67 -5.87 -31.40
N ILE A 12 13.66 -5.52 -30.57
CA ILE A 12 13.43 -5.05 -29.18
C ILE A 12 12.82 -3.64 -29.16
N LYS A 13 12.95 -2.84 -30.24
CA LYS A 13 12.34 -1.51 -30.33
C LYS A 13 10.81 -1.53 -30.48
N GLU A 14 10.23 -2.62 -30.96
CA GLU A 14 8.79 -2.80 -31.09
C GLU A 14 8.12 -3.47 -29.88
N ALA A 15 8.92 -4.07 -28.98
CA ALA A 15 8.48 -4.69 -27.75
C ALA A 15 8.89 -3.86 -26.54
N ASP A 16 8.19 -4.02 -25.41
CA ASP A 16 8.61 -3.43 -24.15
C ASP A 16 9.99 -3.95 -23.75
N ARG A 17 10.84 -3.02 -23.34
CA ARG A 17 12.21 -3.32 -22.92
C ARG A 17 12.50 -2.73 -21.55
N VAL A 18 13.52 -3.26 -20.90
CA VAL A 18 14.07 -2.73 -19.66
C VAL A 18 15.48 -2.24 -19.92
N VAL A 19 15.72 -0.97 -19.63
CA VAL A 19 17.04 -0.34 -19.71
C VAL A 19 17.58 -0.24 -18.29
N LEU A 20 18.56 -1.08 -17.96
CA LEU A 20 19.12 -1.17 -16.61
C LEU A 20 20.44 -0.43 -16.45
N GLY A 21 21.11 -0.07 -17.54
CA GLY A 21 22.41 0.63 -17.49
C GLY A 21 22.76 1.27 -18.82
N ASP A 22 23.91 1.91 -18.85
CA ASP A 22 24.47 2.52 -20.04
C ASP A 22 25.11 1.44 -20.95
N GLY A 23 24.77 1.47 -22.22
CA GLY A 23 25.25 0.50 -23.23
C GLY A 23 24.19 -0.50 -23.70
N GLU A 24 24.40 -1.04 -24.92
CA GLU A 24 23.49 -2.00 -25.55
C GLU A 24 23.34 -3.30 -24.76
N ASP A 25 24.39 -3.73 -24.08
CA ASP A 25 24.41 -4.96 -23.27
C ASP A 25 23.57 -4.84 -21.97
N CYS A 26 23.11 -3.63 -21.65
CA CYS A 26 22.26 -3.34 -20.48
C CYS A 26 20.77 -3.16 -20.85
N ILE A 27 20.39 -3.41 -22.11
CA ILE A 27 19.02 -3.34 -22.60
C ILE A 27 18.48 -4.75 -22.81
N PHE A 28 17.38 -5.07 -22.15
CA PHE A 28 16.83 -6.42 -22.13
C PHE A 28 15.39 -6.43 -22.63
N SER A 29 15.03 -7.47 -23.40
CA SER A 29 13.63 -7.74 -23.72
C SER A 29 12.87 -8.21 -22.50
N THR A 30 11.62 -7.80 -22.39
CA THR A 30 10.67 -8.28 -21.37
C THR A 30 9.84 -9.45 -21.85
N ASP A 31 9.99 -9.88 -23.10
CA ASP A 31 9.40 -11.10 -23.58
C ASP A 31 10.10 -12.31 -22.95
N THR A 32 9.38 -13.04 -22.11
CA THR A 32 9.88 -14.23 -21.42
C THR A 32 10.19 -15.39 -22.37
N ASN A 33 9.56 -15.42 -23.56
CA ASN A 33 9.86 -16.42 -24.59
C ASN A 33 11.21 -16.16 -25.25
N ILE A 34 11.61 -14.89 -25.35
CA ILE A 34 12.92 -14.49 -25.88
C ILE A 34 14.02 -14.68 -24.83
N SER A 35 13.74 -14.24 -23.60
CA SER A 35 14.75 -14.24 -22.52
C SER A 35 14.92 -15.60 -21.84
N GLY A 36 13.87 -16.41 -21.80
CA GLY A 36 13.83 -17.69 -21.06
C GLY A 36 13.78 -17.56 -19.54
N ILE A 37 13.86 -16.34 -18.99
CA ILE A 37 13.90 -16.04 -17.56
C ILE A 37 12.68 -15.21 -17.14
N ASN A 38 12.43 -15.11 -15.82
CA ASN A 38 11.39 -14.21 -15.33
C ASN A 38 11.83 -12.73 -15.45
N ASN A 39 10.88 -11.82 -15.38
CA ASN A 39 11.13 -10.38 -15.44
C ASN A 39 11.12 -9.73 -14.05
N ASN A 40 11.30 -10.53 -12.98
CA ASN A 40 11.46 -9.99 -11.66
C ASN A 40 12.86 -9.42 -11.50
N ILE A 41 12.95 -8.20 -10.98
CA ILE A 41 14.19 -7.46 -10.84
C ILE A 41 14.32 -7.01 -9.38
N LEU A 42 15.45 -7.30 -8.76
CA LEU A 42 15.84 -6.73 -7.49
C LEU A 42 16.92 -5.68 -7.71
N VAL A 43 16.70 -4.47 -7.21
CA VAL A 43 17.65 -3.37 -7.26
C VAL A 43 18.09 -3.01 -5.85
N VAL A 44 19.37 -3.17 -5.58
CA VAL A 44 19.97 -2.84 -4.28
C VAL A 44 20.92 -1.67 -4.44
N GLY A 45 20.72 -0.64 -3.62
CA GLY A 45 21.60 0.52 -3.62
C GLY A 45 21.28 1.47 -2.48
N GLY A 46 22.30 2.07 -1.91
CA GLY A 46 22.17 3.04 -0.81
C GLY A 46 21.30 4.25 -1.16
N SER A 47 20.97 5.06 -0.17
CA SER A 47 20.27 6.33 -0.41
C SER A 47 21.08 7.22 -1.36
N GLY A 48 20.42 7.88 -2.31
CA GLY A 48 21.09 8.72 -3.31
C GLY A 48 21.83 7.98 -4.42
N SER A 49 21.82 6.63 -4.48
CA SER A 49 22.45 5.87 -5.55
C SER A 49 21.79 6.06 -6.93
N GLY A 50 20.62 6.69 -6.99
CA GLY A 50 19.89 7.00 -8.23
C GLY A 50 18.92 5.91 -8.67
N LYS A 51 18.56 4.97 -7.81
CA LYS A 51 17.58 3.89 -8.09
C LYS A 51 16.32 4.40 -8.79
N THR A 52 15.63 5.34 -8.18
CA THR A 52 14.36 5.88 -8.70
C THR A 52 14.56 6.50 -10.09
N VAL A 53 15.57 7.35 -10.27
CA VAL A 53 15.78 8.08 -11.53
C VAL A 53 16.28 7.14 -12.64
N SER A 54 17.28 6.30 -12.35
CA SER A 54 17.91 5.46 -13.39
C SER A 54 17.12 4.19 -13.71
N ILE A 55 16.30 3.69 -12.80
CA ILE A 55 15.53 2.44 -12.96
C ILE A 55 14.05 2.70 -13.07
N ALA A 56 13.41 3.36 -12.08
CA ALA A 56 11.97 3.56 -12.08
C ALA A 56 11.49 4.46 -13.21
N GLU A 57 12.08 5.64 -13.33
CA GLU A 57 11.71 6.57 -14.39
C GLU A 57 12.09 6.04 -15.77
N SER A 58 13.23 5.33 -15.90
CA SER A 58 13.62 4.64 -17.14
C SER A 58 12.58 3.58 -17.55
N PHE A 59 12.08 2.83 -16.57
CA PHE A 59 11.03 1.85 -16.80
C PHE A 59 9.74 2.48 -17.34
N LEU A 60 9.30 3.60 -16.75
CA LEU A 60 8.12 4.34 -17.24
C LEU A 60 8.32 4.88 -18.67
N LEU A 61 9.55 5.31 -19.01
CA LEU A 61 9.89 5.76 -20.35
C LEU A 61 9.84 4.64 -21.40
N GLU A 62 10.11 3.40 -21.03
CA GLU A 62 10.22 2.26 -21.94
C GLU A 62 8.98 1.34 -21.91
N SER A 63 7.89 1.77 -21.25
CA SER A 63 6.65 1.00 -21.18
C SER A 63 5.67 1.43 -22.27
N TYR A 64 5.25 0.45 -23.10
CA TYR A 64 4.34 0.64 -24.23
C TYR A 64 3.16 -0.33 -24.26
N ASN A 65 3.38 -1.61 -23.97
CA ASN A 65 2.38 -2.68 -24.22
C ASN A 65 1.99 -3.46 -22.97
N ARG A 66 2.65 -3.20 -21.82
CA ARG A 66 2.33 -3.83 -20.54
C ARG A 66 1.59 -2.84 -19.63
N ASN A 67 0.77 -3.36 -18.77
CA ASN A 67 0.18 -2.58 -17.71
C ASN A 67 1.21 -2.34 -16.59
N ILE A 68 1.06 -1.22 -15.89
CA ILE A 68 2.02 -0.74 -14.90
C ILE A 68 1.28 -0.49 -13.60
N ILE A 69 1.84 -1.01 -12.50
CA ILE A 69 1.46 -0.60 -11.15
C ILE A 69 2.73 -0.08 -10.50
N THR A 70 2.78 1.19 -10.17
CA THR A 70 3.99 1.81 -9.63
C THR A 70 3.72 2.52 -8.30
N THR A 71 4.49 2.15 -7.28
CA THR A 71 4.53 2.87 -6.01
C THR A 71 5.40 4.10 -6.17
N VAL A 72 4.91 5.24 -5.76
CA VAL A 72 5.62 6.52 -5.81
C VAL A 72 5.50 7.25 -4.46
N THR A 73 6.63 7.81 -4.03
CA THR A 73 6.69 8.67 -2.84
C THR A 73 6.75 10.15 -3.19
N LYS A 74 6.87 10.46 -4.48
CA LYS A 74 7.05 11.84 -4.99
C LYS A 74 5.99 12.14 -6.04
N ARG A 75 5.01 12.94 -5.67
CA ARG A 75 3.90 13.35 -6.55
C ARG A 75 4.35 13.92 -7.90
N ARG A 76 5.50 14.59 -7.95
CA ARG A 76 6.09 15.10 -9.21
C ARG A 76 6.29 14.01 -10.28
N ILE A 77 6.54 12.76 -9.90
CA ILE A 77 6.70 11.65 -10.86
C ILE A 77 5.34 11.36 -11.50
N VAL A 78 4.27 11.31 -10.71
CA VAL A 78 2.90 11.10 -11.19
C VAL A 78 2.56 12.16 -12.23
N ASN A 79 2.66 13.44 -11.86
CA ASN A 79 2.33 14.57 -12.72
C ASN A 79 3.15 14.60 -14.02
N LYS A 80 4.42 14.16 -13.95
CA LYS A 80 5.33 14.12 -15.10
C LYS A 80 4.98 13.03 -16.10
N TYR A 81 4.59 11.83 -15.61
CA TYR A 81 4.43 10.66 -16.47
C TYR A 81 3.00 10.40 -16.92
N ILE A 82 1.97 10.92 -16.24
CA ILE A 82 0.57 10.78 -16.66
C ILE A 82 0.39 11.24 -18.14
N PRO A 83 0.79 12.45 -18.56
CA PRO A 83 0.56 12.89 -19.93
C PRO A 83 1.27 12.04 -20.98
N LEU A 84 2.45 11.48 -20.65
CA LEU A 84 3.19 10.59 -21.53
C LEU A 84 2.43 9.26 -21.74
N LEU A 85 1.94 8.68 -20.65
CA LEU A 85 1.25 7.40 -20.68
C LEU A 85 -0.11 7.52 -21.37
N GLU A 86 -0.86 8.59 -21.10
CA GLU A 86 -2.11 8.89 -21.80
C GLU A 86 -1.92 9.05 -23.31
N LYS A 87 -0.86 9.77 -23.73
CA LYS A 87 -0.47 9.88 -25.16
C LYS A 87 -0.17 8.52 -25.79
N ARG A 88 0.27 7.54 -24.99
CA ARG A 88 0.51 6.16 -25.43
C ARG A 88 -0.74 5.28 -25.36
N GLY A 89 -1.90 5.85 -25.02
CA GLY A 89 -3.19 5.17 -24.93
C GLY A 89 -3.42 4.41 -23.64
N TYR A 90 -2.71 4.74 -22.56
CA TYR A 90 -3.03 4.22 -21.24
C TYR A 90 -4.20 4.98 -20.62
N ASN A 91 -5.13 4.24 -20.02
CA ASN A 91 -6.05 4.80 -19.04
C ASN A 91 -5.33 4.85 -17.70
N VAL A 92 -5.02 6.05 -17.20
CA VAL A 92 -4.21 6.22 -16.00
C VAL A 92 -5.09 6.36 -14.76
N TRP A 93 -4.82 5.53 -13.77
CA TRP A 93 -5.34 5.64 -12.43
C TRP A 93 -4.29 6.22 -11.50
N ASP A 94 -4.72 7.14 -10.69
CA ASP A 94 -3.92 7.81 -9.69
C ASP A 94 -4.60 7.61 -8.33
N LEU A 95 -4.06 6.66 -7.55
CA LEU A 95 -4.52 6.31 -6.22
C LEU A 95 -3.59 6.95 -5.20
N ASP A 96 -4.07 7.97 -4.50
CA ASP A 96 -3.29 8.65 -3.48
C ASP A 96 -3.79 8.27 -2.07
N PHE A 97 -2.97 7.50 -1.34
CA PHE A 97 -3.28 7.09 0.04
C PHE A 97 -3.01 8.19 1.06
N VAL A 98 -2.25 9.22 0.69
CA VAL A 98 -1.90 10.33 1.58
C VAL A 98 -2.93 11.44 1.48
N HIS A 99 -3.27 11.80 0.26
CA HIS A 99 -4.22 12.85 -0.09
C HIS A 99 -5.21 12.33 -1.14
N PRO A 100 -6.25 11.56 -0.73
CA PRO A 100 -7.18 10.93 -1.66
C PRO A 100 -7.85 11.91 -2.64
N GLU A 101 -8.02 13.17 -2.23
CA GLU A 101 -8.56 14.26 -3.05
C GLU A 101 -7.69 14.63 -4.26
N ASN A 102 -6.41 14.30 -4.24
CA ASN A 102 -5.49 14.53 -5.36
C ASN A 102 -5.52 13.39 -6.39
N GLY A 103 -6.11 12.26 -6.03
CA GLY A 103 -6.26 11.10 -6.90
C GLY A 103 -7.50 11.18 -7.80
N ASN A 104 -7.59 10.29 -8.77
CA ASN A 104 -8.75 10.14 -9.66
C ASN A 104 -9.50 8.83 -9.46
N VAL A 105 -9.05 7.99 -8.55
CA VAL A 105 -9.64 6.69 -8.27
C VAL A 105 -9.53 6.35 -6.79
N GLY A 106 -10.57 5.72 -6.24
CA GLY A 106 -10.60 5.20 -4.89
C GLY A 106 -10.36 3.70 -4.81
N TYR A 107 -10.11 3.22 -3.61
CA TYR A 107 -10.01 1.80 -3.28
C TYR A 107 -10.84 1.52 -2.04
N ASP A 108 -11.71 0.54 -2.12
CA ASP A 108 -12.49 0.05 -0.98
C ASP A 108 -12.27 -1.46 -0.84
N PRO A 109 -11.76 -1.94 0.31
CA PRO A 109 -11.56 -3.37 0.52
C PRO A 109 -12.83 -4.21 0.39
N LEU A 110 -14.00 -3.65 0.69
CA LEU A 110 -15.27 -4.38 0.62
C LEU A 110 -15.64 -4.77 -0.81
N ASP A 111 -15.22 -4.00 -1.82
CA ASP A 111 -15.53 -4.27 -3.22
C ASP A 111 -14.93 -5.61 -3.71
N PHE A 112 -13.97 -6.18 -2.97
CA PHE A 112 -13.24 -7.39 -3.36
C PHE A 112 -13.59 -8.62 -2.51
N ILE A 113 -14.61 -8.52 -1.64
CA ILE A 113 -15.07 -9.64 -0.83
C ILE A 113 -15.98 -10.56 -1.66
N LYS A 114 -15.53 -11.80 -1.85
CA LYS A 114 -16.26 -12.85 -2.56
C LYS A 114 -16.55 -14.07 -1.67
N SER A 115 -15.88 -14.15 -0.51
CA SER A 115 -15.97 -15.27 0.40
C SER A 115 -15.76 -14.86 1.86
N TYR A 116 -16.12 -15.73 2.78
CA TYR A 116 -15.80 -15.53 4.21
C TYR A 116 -14.29 -15.44 4.47
N GLN A 117 -13.48 -16.10 3.64
CA GLN A 117 -12.02 -16.05 3.75
C GLN A 117 -11.48 -14.65 3.41
N ASP A 118 -12.12 -13.92 2.51
CA ASP A 118 -11.75 -12.54 2.18
C ASP A 118 -12.05 -11.61 3.34
N ILE A 119 -13.17 -11.82 4.05
CA ILE A 119 -13.49 -11.07 5.26
C ILE A 119 -12.41 -11.28 6.32
N VAL A 120 -12.04 -12.54 6.56
CA VAL A 120 -10.98 -12.87 7.53
C VAL A 120 -9.64 -12.30 7.09
N PHE A 121 -9.32 -12.37 5.80
CA PHE A 121 -8.08 -11.81 5.26
C PHE A 121 -7.98 -10.29 5.51
N ILE A 122 -9.03 -9.53 5.22
CA ILE A 122 -9.08 -8.08 5.48
C ILE A 122 -8.96 -7.80 6.98
N ALA A 123 -9.78 -8.46 7.80
CA ALA A 123 -9.79 -8.25 9.23
C ALA A 123 -8.42 -8.56 9.85
N LYS A 124 -7.83 -9.71 9.51
CA LYS A 124 -6.52 -10.14 10.02
C LYS A 124 -5.40 -9.21 9.54
N SER A 125 -5.40 -8.82 8.27
CA SER A 125 -4.40 -7.92 7.71
C SER A 125 -4.36 -6.58 8.46
N ILE A 126 -5.51 -6.03 8.82
CA ILE A 126 -5.61 -4.77 9.55
C ILE A 126 -5.19 -4.95 11.02
N VAL A 127 -5.68 -5.99 11.69
CA VAL A 127 -5.37 -6.24 13.11
C VAL A 127 -3.88 -6.51 13.34
N THR A 128 -3.23 -7.28 12.45
CA THR A 128 -1.83 -7.68 12.63
C THR A 128 -0.81 -6.71 12.04
N ALA A 129 -1.27 -5.70 11.33
CA ALA A 129 -0.46 -4.85 10.50
C ALA A 129 0.59 -4.00 11.24
N ASN A 130 0.29 -3.56 12.46
CA ASN A 130 1.12 -2.63 13.24
C ASN A 130 2.06 -3.32 14.23
N LYS A 131 2.13 -4.65 14.24
CA LYS A 131 2.99 -5.39 15.18
C LYS A 131 4.44 -5.41 14.71
N LYS A 132 5.32 -4.79 15.49
CA LYS A 132 6.76 -4.95 15.34
C LYS A 132 7.15 -6.39 15.69
N LYS A 133 8.03 -7.01 14.90
CA LYS A 133 8.58 -8.36 15.16
C LYS A 133 9.24 -8.51 16.54
N GLU A 134 9.71 -7.43 17.13
CA GLU A 134 10.33 -7.42 18.47
C GLU A 134 9.34 -7.81 19.59
N ASN A 135 8.03 -7.71 19.36
CA ASN A 135 6.98 -8.11 20.30
C ASN A 135 6.37 -9.48 19.99
N THR A 136 7.15 -10.43 19.48
CA THR A 136 6.71 -11.83 19.21
C THR A 136 6.32 -12.61 20.49
N GLY A 137 6.35 -12.02 21.67
CA GLY A 137 5.90 -12.59 22.93
C GLY A 137 4.44 -12.30 23.30
N GLY A 138 3.67 -11.61 22.44
CA GLY A 138 2.24 -11.39 22.67
C GLY A 138 1.44 -12.67 22.39
N ASP A 139 0.45 -12.98 23.26
CA ASP A 139 -0.46 -14.09 23.07
C ASP A 139 -1.25 -13.88 21.76
N PRO A 140 -1.20 -14.81 20.77
CA PRO A 140 -1.94 -14.74 19.52
C PRO A 140 -3.45 -14.62 19.70
N TYR A 141 -3.94 -15.00 20.86
CA TYR A 141 -5.35 -14.93 21.23
C TYR A 141 -5.97 -13.55 21.01
N TRP A 142 -5.25 -12.47 21.37
CA TRP A 142 -5.78 -11.10 21.24
C TRP A 142 -6.03 -10.70 19.79
N ASP A 143 -5.17 -11.13 18.89
CA ASP A 143 -5.32 -10.85 17.45
C ASP A 143 -6.42 -11.68 16.83
N GLU A 144 -6.52 -12.94 17.23
CA GLU A 144 -7.58 -13.84 16.74
C GLU A 144 -8.96 -13.37 17.21
N ALA A 145 -9.06 -12.96 18.48
CA ALA A 145 -10.31 -12.43 19.03
C ALA A 145 -10.70 -11.08 18.39
N ALA A 146 -9.73 -10.17 18.19
CA ALA A 146 -9.96 -8.91 17.50
C ALA A 146 -10.34 -9.13 16.03
N THR A 147 -9.69 -10.08 15.34
CA THR A 147 -10.02 -10.48 13.98
C THR A 147 -11.45 -11.03 13.88
N SER A 148 -11.85 -11.85 14.85
CA SER A 148 -13.21 -12.40 14.94
C SER A 148 -14.26 -11.29 15.11
N LEU A 149 -14.06 -10.38 16.07
CA LEU A 149 -14.94 -9.22 16.27
C LEU A 149 -15.06 -8.39 15.00
N PHE A 150 -13.94 -8.07 14.36
CA PHE A 150 -13.94 -7.26 13.15
C PHE A 150 -14.62 -7.97 11.97
N SER A 151 -14.41 -9.27 11.83
CA SER A 151 -15.10 -10.11 10.83
C SER A 151 -16.62 -10.13 11.03
N ALA A 152 -17.08 -10.15 12.28
CA ALA A 152 -18.51 -10.06 12.59
C ALA A 152 -19.12 -8.73 12.11
N ILE A 153 -18.45 -7.62 12.39
CA ILE A 153 -18.89 -6.27 12.01
C ILE A 153 -18.90 -6.12 10.48
N ILE A 154 -17.81 -6.49 9.78
CA ILE A 154 -17.73 -6.45 8.32
C ILE A 154 -18.90 -7.25 7.72
N SER A 155 -19.10 -8.49 8.19
CA SER A 155 -20.16 -9.36 7.68
C SER A 155 -21.56 -8.78 7.92
N TYR A 156 -21.78 -8.17 9.08
CA TYR A 156 -23.06 -7.54 9.39
C TYR A 156 -23.35 -6.36 8.45
N VAL A 157 -22.38 -5.49 8.22
CA VAL A 157 -22.51 -4.32 7.33
C VAL A 157 -22.82 -4.77 5.90
N LEU A 158 -22.10 -5.78 5.39
CA LEU A 158 -22.33 -6.34 4.05
C LEU A 158 -23.75 -6.90 3.88
N MET A 159 -24.34 -7.47 4.92
CA MET A 159 -25.71 -8.01 4.87
C MET A 159 -26.80 -6.94 5.00
N ARG A 160 -26.50 -5.79 5.61
CA ARG A 160 -27.52 -4.82 5.99
C ARG A 160 -27.60 -3.59 5.11
N LYS A 161 -26.54 -3.25 4.39
CA LYS A 161 -26.49 -2.11 3.47
C LYS A 161 -26.53 -2.60 2.03
N GLU A 162 -27.26 -1.88 1.18
CA GLU A 162 -27.36 -2.19 -0.24
C GLU A 162 -26.04 -1.89 -0.96
N ASN A 163 -25.42 -0.76 -0.64
CA ASN A 163 -24.12 -0.35 -1.18
C ASN A 163 -23.15 -0.03 -0.03
N PRO A 164 -22.65 -1.07 0.68
CA PRO A 164 -21.77 -0.86 1.80
C PRO A 164 -20.39 -0.40 1.34
N ASN A 165 -19.76 0.46 2.13
CA ASN A 165 -18.37 0.84 1.97
C ASN A 165 -17.63 0.67 3.29
N PHE A 166 -16.30 0.68 3.25
CA PHE A 166 -15.50 0.42 4.44
C PHE A 166 -15.67 1.49 5.54
N SER A 167 -16.08 2.73 5.17
CA SER A 167 -16.44 3.75 6.18
C SER A 167 -17.63 3.31 7.04
N ASP A 168 -18.58 2.53 6.49
CA ASP A 168 -19.73 2.04 7.25
C ASP A 168 -19.33 1.02 8.31
N VAL A 169 -18.31 0.22 8.00
CA VAL A 169 -17.71 -0.74 8.96
C VAL A 169 -17.04 0.01 10.09
N LEU A 170 -16.24 1.02 9.77
CA LEU A 170 -15.57 1.86 10.75
C LEU A 170 -16.56 2.63 11.62
N GLU A 171 -17.62 3.17 11.02
CA GLU A 171 -18.68 3.88 11.75
C GLU A 171 -19.43 2.94 12.73
N MET A 172 -19.72 1.71 12.31
CA MET A 172 -20.32 0.72 13.20
C MET A 172 -19.40 0.37 14.37
N LEU A 173 -18.08 0.27 14.12
CA LEU A 173 -17.10 0.02 15.16
C LEU A 173 -16.96 1.22 16.12
N ASP A 174 -16.90 2.45 15.58
CA ASP A 174 -16.79 3.68 16.36
C ASP A 174 -17.99 3.86 17.32
N LYS A 175 -19.17 3.37 16.93
CA LYS A 175 -20.40 3.41 17.73
C LYS A 175 -20.60 2.18 18.65
N LEU A 176 -19.69 1.21 18.62
CA LEU A 176 -19.79 0.04 19.49
C LEU A 176 -19.57 0.44 20.94
N SER A 177 -20.59 0.21 21.75
CA SER A 177 -20.54 0.37 23.20
C SER A 177 -20.92 -0.93 23.90
N PHE A 178 -20.35 -1.16 25.06
CA PHE A 178 -20.65 -2.35 25.87
C PHE A 178 -20.46 -2.07 27.35
N GLU A 179 -21.23 -2.80 28.16
CA GLU A 179 -21.24 -2.71 29.58
C GLU A 179 -21.40 -4.10 30.20
N GLU A 180 -21.23 -4.21 31.52
CA GLU A 180 -21.49 -5.44 32.27
C GLU A 180 -22.86 -5.36 32.90
N GLU A 181 -23.74 -6.29 32.55
CA GLU A 181 -25.04 -6.44 33.15
C GLU A 181 -25.20 -7.88 33.65
N TYR A 182 -25.45 -8.04 34.97
CA TYR A 182 -25.59 -9.37 35.62
C TYR A 182 -24.43 -10.33 35.33
N SER A 183 -23.21 -9.82 35.31
CA SER A 183 -21.96 -10.55 34.95
C SER A 183 -21.92 -11.06 33.53
N GLU A 184 -22.74 -10.53 32.63
CA GLU A 184 -22.71 -10.76 31.19
C GLU A 184 -22.30 -9.50 30.44
N LEU A 185 -21.59 -9.68 29.34
CA LEU A 185 -21.27 -8.60 28.43
C LEU A 185 -22.52 -8.23 27.62
N LYS A 186 -22.96 -6.98 27.73
CA LYS A 186 -24.06 -6.41 26.94
C LYS A 186 -23.53 -5.37 25.99
N THR A 187 -24.06 -5.34 24.77
CA THR A 187 -23.68 -4.38 23.75
C THR A 187 -24.90 -3.71 23.13
N ASN A 188 -24.71 -2.50 22.62
CA ASN A 188 -25.76 -1.78 21.89
C ASN A 188 -26.14 -2.47 20.55
N TYR A 189 -25.41 -3.51 20.13
CA TYR A 189 -25.71 -4.27 18.92
C TYR A 189 -26.32 -5.66 19.17
N ASP A 190 -26.49 -6.08 20.42
CA ASP A 190 -27.00 -7.42 20.73
C ASP A 190 -28.35 -7.71 20.06
N SER A 191 -29.28 -6.78 20.11
CA SER A 191 -30.60 -6.95 19.48
C SER A 191 -30.53 -7.19 17.98
N LYS A 192 -29.50 -6.61 17.32
CA LYS A 192 -29.26 -6.78 15.88
C LYS A 192 -28.74 -8.17 15.55
N PHE A 193 -27.75 -8.64 16.33
CA PHE A 193 -27.17 -9.97 16.15
C PHE A 193 -28.11 -11.09 16.64
N ASP A 194 -28.90 -10.86 17.69
CA ASP A 194 -29.93 -11.79 18.14
C ASP A 194 -31.02 -12.05 17.08
N ARG A 195 -31.38 -11.01 16.30
CA ARG A 195 -32.29 -11.19 15.15
C ARG A 195 -31.67 -12.06 14.07
N LEU A 196 -30.38 -11.87 13.76
CA LEU A 196 -29.67 -12.73 12.79
C LEU A 196 -29.56 -14.17 13.30
N GLU A 197 -29.27 -14.36 14.59
CA GLU A 197 -29.14 -15.66 15.20
C GLU A 197 -30.45 -16.45 15.17
N LYS A 198 -31.59 -15.79 15.35
CA LYS A 198 -32.93 -16.40 15.20
C LYS A 198 -33.22 -16.88 13.78
N ILE A 199 -32.68 -16.17 12.75
CA ILE A 199 -32.88 -16.55 11.35
C ILE A 199 -31.89 -17.66 10.97
N ASN A 200 -30.62 -17.51 11.32
CA ASN A 200 -29.58 -18.50 11.05
C ASN A 200 -28.50 -18.47 12.16
N PRO A 201 -28.55 -19.41 13.13
CA PRO A 201 -27.60 -19.46 14.22
C PRO A 201 -26.16 -19.80 13.80
N PHE A 202 -25.97 -20.30 12.58
CA PHE A 202 -24.68 -20.63 12.00
C PHE A 202 -24.17 -19.55 11.02
N ASN A 203 -24.85 -18.41 10.94
CA ASN A 203 -24.39 -17.29 10.14
C ASN A 203 -23.01 -16.84 10.63
N PHE A 204 -22.11 -16.58 9.69
CA PHE A 204 -20.71 -16.24 9.98
C PHE A 204 -20.56 -15.00 10.89
N ALA A 205 -21.39 -13.96 10.68
CA ALA A 205 -21.39 -12.78 11.54
C ALA A 205 -21.84 -13.15 12.98
N THR A 206 -22.88 -13.96 13.10
CA THR A 206 -23.44 -14.39 14.39
C THR A 206 -22.44 -15.23 15.19
N VAL A 207 -21.78 -16.19 14.54
CA VAL A 207 -20.79 -17.07 15.19
C VAL A 207 -19.63 -16.24 15.74
N ASN A 208 -19.09 -15.32 14.95
CA ASN A 208 -17.99 -14.46 15.36
C ASN A 208 -18.41 -13.46 16.45
N TRP A 209 -19.59 -12.88 16.35
CA TRP A 209 -20.15 -11.99 17.36
C TRP A 209 -20.37 -12.70 18.70
N ARG A 210 -20.93 -13.90 18.67
CA ARG A 210 -21.15 -14.74 19.87
C ARG A 210 -19.84 -15.03 20.59
N SER A 211 -18.75 -15.22 19.88
CA SER A 211 -17.43 -15.42 20.48
C SER A 211 -16.99 -14.20 21.28
N PHE A 212 -17.21 -12.98 20.78
CA PHE A 212 -16.94 -11.75 21.49
C PHE A 212 -17.87 -11.55 22.69
N ARG A 213 -19.19 -11.74 22.52
CA ARG A 213 -20.22 -11.55 23.57
C ARG A 213 -20.02 -12.44 24.76
N ARG A 214 -19.41 -13.62 24.62
CA ARG A 214 -19.11 -14.55 25.70
C ARG A 214 -17.89 -14.22 26.54
N LEU A 215 -17.16 -13.16 26.18
CA LEU A 215 -15.96 -12.75 26.90
C LEU A 215 -16.35 -12.04 28.22
N PRO A 216 -15.56 -12.21 29.28
CA PRO A 216 -15.62 -11.31 30.43
C PRO A 216 -15.35 -9.86 29.98
N ILE A 217 -16.01 -8.89 30.63
CA ILE A 217 -15.93 -7.47 30.24
C ILE A 217 -14.48 -6.95 30.08
N ARG A 218 -13.60 -7.33 30.99
CA ARG A 218 -12.18 -6.94 30.93
C ARG A 218 -11.49 -7.48 29.69
N THR A 219 -11.78 -8.74 29.33
CA THR A 219 -11.24 -9.38 28.13
C THR A 219 -11.81 -8.73 26.87
N ALA A 220 -13.12 -8.48 26.84
CA ALA A 220 -13.77 -7.78 25.74
C ALA A 220 -13.20 -6.39 25.53
N SER A 221 -12.93 -5.63 26.62
CA SER A 221 -12.28 -4.32 26.55
C SER A 221 -10.87 -4.40 25.96
N CYS A 222 -10.07 -5.41 26.31
CA CYS A 222 -8.74 -5.60 25.74
C CYS A 222 -8.82 -5.96 24.23
N VAL A 223 -9.74 -6.84 23.84
CA VAL A 223 -9.98 -7.23 22.44
C VAL A 223 -10.38 -5.99 21.61
N PHE A 224 -11.35 -5.23 22.12
CA PHE A 224 -11.81 -3.99 21.46
C PHE A 224 -10.68 -2.96 21.37
N SER A 225 -9.91 -2.76 22.44
CA SER A 225 -8.76 -1.84 22.44
C SER A 225 -7.71 -2.26 21.42
N THR A 226 -7.42 -3.56 21.29
CA THR A 226 -6.50 -4.09 20.28
C THR A 226 -6.98 -3.74 18.88
N LEU A 227 -8.25 -3.96 18.56
CA LEU A 227 -8.86 -3.64 17.29
C LEU A 227 -8.86 -2.13 17.03
N ASN A 228 -9.33 -1.35 17.99
CA ASN A 228 -9.44 0.11 17.85
C ASN A 228 -8.08 0.79 17.65
N THR A 229 -7.06 0.33 18.38
CA THR A 229 -5.69 0.84 18.18
C THR A 229 -5.17 0.56 16.76
N SER A 230 -5.44 -0.64 16.22
CA SER A 230 -5.04 -0.99 14.85
C SER A 230 -5.73 -0.14 13.79
N ILE A 231 -6.93 0.37 14.06
CA ILE A 231 -7.77 1.10 13.12
C ILE A 231 -7.55 2.62 13.21
N SER A 232 -7.53 3.17 14.42
CA SER A 232 -7.57 4.64 14.63
C SER A 232 -6.38 5.38 14.03
N PHE A 233 -5.20 4.76 14.01
CA PHE A 233 -4.00 5.36 13.44
C PHE A 233 -3.93 5.28 11.92
N VAL A 234 -4.70 4.40 11.30
CA VAL A 234 -4.66 4.15 9.85
C VAL A 234 -5.78 4.91 9.13
N PHE A 235 -7.01 4.81 9.65
CA PHE A 235 -8.20 5.29 8.94
C PHE A 235 -8.62 6.68 9.40
N THR A 236 -7.80 7.68 9.06
CA THR A 236 -8.11 9.09 9.29
C THR A 236 -9.37 9.51 8.51
N PRO A 237 -10.05 10.63 8.90
CA PRO A 237 -11.18 11.15 8.15
C PRO A 237 -10.89 11.39 6.67
N GLU A 238 -9.66 11.83 6.34
CA GLU A 238 -9.22 12.04 4.96
C GLU A 238 -9.16 10.72 4.19
N LEU A 239 -8.55 9.67 4.77
CA LEU A 239 -8.47 8.36 4.12
C LEU A 239 -9.86 7.74 3.92
N ARG A 240 -10.80 7.97 4.85
CA ARG A 240 -12.18 7.49 4.72
C ARG A 240 -12.92 8.08 3.50
N LYS A 241 -12.48 9.25 2.98
CA LYS A 241 -13.03 9.83 1.73
C LYS A 241 -12.78 8.92 0.54
N MET A 242 -11.66 8.19 0.52
CA MET A 242 -11.30 7.25 -0.55
C MET A 242 -12.35 6.16 -0.77
N PHE A 243 -12.96 5.64 0.31
CA PHE A 243 -13.97 4.58 0.22
C PHE A 243 -15.29 5.04 -0.41
N LYS A 244 -15.52 6.35 -0.45
CA LYS A 244 -16.74 6.98 -0.97
C LYS A 244 -16.58 7.57 -2.37
N MET A 245 -15.40 7.46 -2.98
CA MET A 245 -15.18 7.92 -4.35
C MET A 245 -16.05 7.13 -5.32
N GLU A 246 -16.65 7.82 -6.31
CA GLU A 246 -17.47 7.19 -7.35
C GLU A 246 -16.65 6.30 -8.27
N SER A 247 -15.45 6.77 -8.65
CA SER A 247 -14.52 5.98 -9.45
C SER A 247 -13.68 5.10 -8.52
N LYS A 248 -13.78 3.78 -8.68
CA LYS A 248 -13.02 2.82 -7.89
C LYS A 248 -12.16 1.92 -8.78
N ILE A 249 -11.08 1.40 -8.21
CA ILE A 249 -10.20 0.44 -8.89
C ILE A 249 -10.99 -0.83 -9.25
N SER A 250 -10.72 -1.32 -10.46
CA SER A 250 -11.19 -2.62 -10.93
C SER A 250 -10.00 -3.45 -11.41
N PHE A 251 -9.68 -4.53 -10.73
CA PHE A 251 -8.60 -5.42 -11.13
C PHE A 251 -8.90 -6.16 -12.43
N GLU A 252 -10.18 -6.42 -12.73
CA GLU A 252 -10.59 -6.94 -14.05
C GLU A 252 -10.22 -5.97 -15.19
N LYS A 253 -10.50 -4.67 -15.03
CA LYS A 253 -10.08 -3.66 -16.01
C LYS A 253 -8.55 -3.55 -16.06
N MET A 254 -7.86 -3.66 -14.91
CA MET A 254 -6.40 -3.67 -14.87
C MET A 254 -5.80 -4.85 -15.62
N ALA A 255 -6.44 -6.00 -15.61
CA ALA A 255 -5.97 -7.19 -16.30
C ALA A 255 -6.27 -7.21 -17.82
N ARG A 256 -7.31 -6.49 -18.27
CA ARG A 256 -7.83 -6.59 -19.64
C ARG A 256 -7.63 -5.36 -20.52
N GLU A 257 -7.55 -4.19 -19.90
CA GLU A 257 -7.40 -2.92 -20.61
C GLU A 257 -5.98 -2.38 -20.43
N LYS A 258 -5.54 -1.55 -21.36
CA LYS A 258 -4.24 -0.87 -21.26
C LYS A 258 -4.29 0.21 -20.17
N ARG A 259 -3.69 -0.10 -19.01
CA ARG A 259 -3.79 0.75 -17.84
C ARG A 259 -2.46 0.96 -17.14
N ALA A 260 -2.33 2.14 -16.52
CA ALA A 260 -1.27 2.42 -15.56
C ALA A 260 -1.89 2.87 -14.25
N LEU A 261 -1.40 2.33 -13.14
CA LEU A 261 -1.81 2.68 -11.78
C LEU A 261 -0.62 3.26 -11.03
N PHE A 262 -0.72 4.52 -10.66
CA PHE A 262 0.17 5.14 -9.68
C PHE A 262 -0.40 4.99 -8.28
N VAL A 263 0.42 4.53 -7.36
CA VAL A 263 0.06 4.38 -5.93
C VAL A 263 0.94 5.32 -5.14
N THR A 264 0.38 6.47 -4.74
CA THR A 264 1.12 7.46 -3.95
C THR A 264 1.11 7.07 -2.48
N THR A 265 2.31 7.02 -1.89
CA THR A 265 2.55 6.65 -0.49
C THR A 265 3.41 7.70 0.20
N SER A 266 3.42 7.71 1.54
CA SER A 266 4.26 8.62 2.32
C SER A 266 5.42 7.90 2.99
N PRO A 267 6.67 8.33 2.78
CA PRO A 267 7.81 7.77 3.50
C PRO A 267 7.86 8.20 4.97
N VAL A 268 7.13 9.26 5.33
CA VAL A 268 7.13 9.83 6.70
C VAL A 268 5.92 9.40 7.53
N ASN A 269 4.91 8.78 6.93
CA ASN A 269 3.74 8.27 7.65
C ASN A 269 3.67 6.73 7.55
N PRO A 270 4.37 6.01 8.43
CA PRO A 270 4.42 4.54 8.37
C PRO A 270 3.11 3.87 8.79
N SER A 271 2.16 4.59 9.41
CA SER A 271 0.88 4.01 9.84
C SER A 271 0.03 3.53 8.67
N LEU A 272 0.17 4.13 7.49
CA LEU A 272 -0.53 3.74 6.27
C LEU A 272 0.04 2.46 5.62
N ASN A 273 1.29 2.08 5.92
CA ASN A 273 1.98 0.98 5.23
C ASN A 273 1.22 -0.35 5.34
N SER A 274 0.56 -0.58 6.47
CA SER A 274 -0.24 -1.78 6.67
C SER A 274 -1.41 -1.89 5.70
N PHE A 275 -2.14 -0.81 5.53
CA PHE A 275 -3.27 -0.74 4.62
C PHE A 275 -2.81 -0.80 3.15
N ILE A 276 -1.73 -0.10 2.82
CA ILE A 276 -1.11 -0.14 1.49
C ILE A 276 -0.62 -1.56 1.16
N ASN A 277 0.00 -2.25 2.11
CA ASN A 277 0.48 -3.60 1.89
C ASN A 277 -0.64 -4.62 1.79
N MET A 278 -1.75 -4.42 2.50
CA MET A 278 -2.98 -5.18 2.30
C MET A 278 -3.53 -4.95 0.88
N PHE A 279 -3.54 -3.70 0.40
CA PHE A 279 -3.92 -3.38 -0.98
C PHE A 279 -3.05 -4.11 -2.00
N TYR A 280 -1.73 -4.19 -1.80
CA TYR A 280 -0.86 -4.95 -2.70
C TYR A 280 -1.14 -6.46 -2.66
N ALA A 281 -1.39 -7.01 -1.47
CA ALA A 281 -1.77 -8.41 -1.36
C ALA A 281 -3.11 -8.71 -2.05
N HIS A 282 -4.07 -7.77 -1.98
CA HIS A 282 -5.33 -7.85 -2.75
C HIS A 282 -5.08 -7.83 -4.25
N ILE A 283 -4.26 -6.91 -4.77
CA ILE A 283 -3.92 -6.87 -6.20
C ILE A 283 -3.35 -8.22 -6.65
N PHE A 284 -2.36 -8.75 -5.93
CA PHE A 284 -1.72 -10.00 -6.32
C PHE A 284 -2.69 -11.18 -6.30
N LYS A 285 -3.54 -11.26 -5.27
CA LYS A 285 -4.57 -12.29 -5.17
C LYS A 285 -5.56 -12.20 -6.33
N GLU A 286 -6.12 -11.02 -6.58
CA GLU A 286 -7.13 -10.82 -7.63
C GLU A 286 -6.56 -11.07 -9.01
N LEU A 287 -5.36 -10.56 -9.31
CA LEU A 287 -4.72 -10.79 -10.61
C LEU A 287 -4.38 -12.27 -10.81
N PHE A 288 -3.96 -12.97 -9.76
CA PHE A 288 -3.76 -14.42 -9.81
C PHE A 288 -5.06 -15.15 -10.15
N GLU A 289 -6.16 -14.86 -9.44
CA GLU A 289 -7.49 -15.47 -9.68
C GLU A 289 -8.03 -15.16 -11.09
N ILE A 290 -7.79 -13.93 -11.60
CA ILE A 290 -8.17 -13.57 -12.97
C ILE A 290 -7.37 -14.41 -13.95
N GLY A 291 -6.06 -14.54 -13.77
CA GLY A 291 -5.21 -15.38 -14.61
C GLY A 291 -5.63 -16.86 -14.59
N GLU A 292 -6.03 -17.41 -13.42
CA GLU A 292 -6.54 -18.77 -13.32
C GLU A 292 -7.85 -19.00 -14.11
N ARG A 293 -8.70 -17.98 -14.22
CA ARG A 293 -9.96 -18.06 -14.98
C ARG A 293 -9.76 -17.92 -16.49
N GLU A 294 -8.61 -17.44 -16.94
CA GLU A 294 -8.30 -17.36 -18.38
C GLU A 294 -7.99 -18.74 -18.96
N SER A 295 -8.45 -18.98 -20.18
CA SER A 295 -8.20 -20.26 -20.89
C SER A 295 -6.71 -20.55 -21.12
N THR A 296 -5.88 -19.52 -21.14
CA THR A 296 -4.42 -19.61 -21.29
C THR A 296 -3.71 -19.75 -19.95
N GLY A 297 -4.39 -19.55 -18.83
CA GLY A 297 -3.80 -19.47 -17.50
C GLY A 297 -2.98 -18.20 -17.24
N VAL A 298 -2.97 -17.24 -18.19
CA VAL A 298 -2.15 -16.02 -18.17
C VAL A 298 -3.04 -14.80 -18.34
N LEU A 299 -2.70 -13.70 -17.70
CA LEU A 299 -3.42 -12.44 -17.86
C LEU A 299 -3.44 -11.96 -19.33
N PRO A 300 -4.58 -11.43 -19.82
CA PRO A 300 -4.69 -10.92 -21.19
C PRO A 300 -3.67 -9.81 -21.51
N VAL A 301 -3.36 -8.94 -20.55
CA VAL A 301 -2.32 -7.92 -20.67
C VAL A 301 -1.28 -8.17 -19.58
N PRO A 302 0.00 -8.35 -19.93
CA PRO A 302 1.06 -8.50 -18.94
C PRO A 302 1.14 -7.29 -18.02
N ILE A 303 1.41 -7.53 -16.72
CA ILE A 303 1.47 -6.48 -15.71
C ILE A 303 2.88 -6.45 -15.11
N HIS A 304 3.43 -5.25 -14.99
CA HIS A 304 4.64 -5.01 -14.23
C HIS A 304 4.37 -4.15 -13.01
N PHE A 305 4.72 -4.70 -11.86
CA PHE A 305 4.62 -4.03 -10.58
C PHE A 305 5.97 -3.41 -10.22
N PHE A 306 6.00 -2.12 -9.98
CA PHE A 306 7.19 -1.38 -9.59
C PHE A 306 7.07 -0.89 -8.16
N ALA A 307 7.90 -1.43 -7.26
CA ALA A 307 7.87 -1.13 -5.84
C ALA A 307 9.10 -0.33 -5.40
N ASP A 308 8.95 1.00 -5.33
CA ASP A 308 9.97 1.86 -4.73
C ASP A 308 9.90 1.77 -3.21
N ASP A 309 11.07 1.73 -2.56
CA ASP A 309 11.19 1.58 -1.09
C ASP A 309 10.38 0.40 -0.51
N PHE A 310 10.40 -0.75 -1.20
CA PHE A 310 9.56 -1.91 -0.91
C PHE A 310 9.69 -2.45 0.53
N ALA A 311 10.87 -2.40 1.11
CA ALA A 311 11.14 -2.92 2.45
C ALA A 311 11.06 -1.80 3.51
N THR A 312 10.02 -0.96 3.46
CA THR A 312 9.77 0.05 4.48
C THR A 312 8.53 -0.31 5.31
N GLY A 313 8.71 -0.35 6.63
CA GLY A 313 7.62 -0.56 7.59
C GLY A 313 7.26 -2.02 7.82
N CYS A 314 6.27 -2.56 7.11
CA CYS A 314 5.76 -3.92 7.30
C CYS A 314 5.79 -4.73 5.99
N PRO A 315 5.77 -6.09 6.06
CA PRO A 315 5.79 -6.92 4.87
C PRO A 315 4.46 -6.88 4.12
N VAL A 316 4.51 -7.00 2.79
CA VAL A 316 3.32 -7.34 1.99
C VAL A 316 2.96 -8.80 2.30
N PRO A 317 1.72 -9.09 2.75
CA PRO A 317 1.30 -10.45 3.08
C PRO A 317 1.49 -11.42 1.91
N LEU A 318 2.06 -12.59 2.19
CA LEU A 318 2.26 -13.70 1.23
C LEU A 318 3.11 -13.35 -0.01
N PHE A 319 3.87 -12.26 0.01
CA PHE A 319 4.63 -11.82 -1.16
C PHE A 319 5.70 -12.85 -1.61
N ASP A 320 6.32 -13.54 -0.66
CA ASP A 320 7.26 -14.64 -0.91
C ASP A 320 6.63 -15.79 -1.71
N GLN A 321 5.34 -16.04 -1.54
CA GLN A 321 4.58 -17.02 -2.31
C GLN A 321 4.18 -16.45 -3.68
N TYR A 322 3.62 -15.24 -3.73
CA TYR A 322 3.20 -14.63 -4.99
C TYR A 322 4.34 -14.45 -5.99
N ILE A 323 5.51 -13.98 -5.56
CA ILE A 323 6.66 -13.76 -6.48
C ILE A 323 7.11 -15.07 -7.18
N SER A 324 6.89 -16.21 -6.53
CA SER A 324 7.27 -17.53 -7.07
C SER A 324 6.38 -17.95 -8.25
N ILE A 325 5.14 -17.44 -8.32
CA ILE A 325 4.15 -17.81 -9.33
C ILE A 325 3.86 -16.70 -10.34
N PHE A 326 4.39 -15.50 -10.16
CA PHE A 326 4.11 -14.34 -11.01
C PHE A 326 4.36 -14.61 -12.50
N ARG A 327 5.47 -15.27 -12.82
CA ARG A 327 5.84 -15.57 -14.21
C ARG A 327 4.74 -16.31 -14.97
N GLU A 328 4.09 -17.29 -14.32
CA GLU A 328 3.03 -18.11 -14.93
C GLU A 328 1.79 -17.27 -15.26
N LYS A 329 1.57 -16.20 -14.55
CA LYS A 329 0.41 -15.30 -14.75
C LYS A 329 0.69 -14.10 -15.64
N GLY A 330 1.90 -13.95 -16.16
CA GLY A 330 2.30 -12.74 -16.91
C GLY A 330 2.50 -11.52 -16.01
N ILE A 331 2.75 -11.74 -14.71
CA ILE A 331 3.06 -10.71 -13.74
C ILE A 331 4.58 -10.68 -13.53
N SER A 332 5.12 -9.49 -13.32
CA SER A 332 6.52 -9.29 -12.97
C SER A 332 6.65 -8.12 -12.00
N VAL A 333 7.77 -8.07 -11.27
CA VAL A 333 8.00 -7.05 -10.26
C VAL A 333 9.43 -6.52 -10.32
N THR A 334 9.58 -5.21 -10.13
CA THR A 334 10.86 -4.58 -9.80
C THR A 334 10.81 -4.07 -8.37
N ILE A 335 11.70 -4.57 -7.54
CA ILE A 335 11.80 -4.25 -6.12
C ILE A 335 13.04 -3.39 -5.90
N LEU A 336 12.88 -2.22 -5.31
CA LEU A 336 13.97 -1.34 -4.91
C LEU A 336 14.16 -1.39 -3.40
N VAL A 337 15.36 -1.73 -2.95
CA VAL A 337 15.75 -1.75 -1.53
C VAL A 337 17.10 -1.08 -1.33
N GLN A 338 17.42 -0.72 -0.10
CA GLN A 338 18.71 -0.11 0.22
C GLN A 338 19.80 -1.17 0.47
N SER A 339 19.42 -2.33 1.02
CA SER A 339 20.30 -3.49 1.27
C SER A 339 19.49 -4.78 1.35
N GLU A 340 20.16 -5.93 1.20
CA GLU A 340 19.55 -7.24 1.47
C GLU A 340 19.18 -7.39 2.95
N SER A 341 20.00 -6.83 3.85
CA SER A 341 19.72 -6.83 5.30
C SER A 341 18.40 -6.13 5.64
N GLN A 342 18.06 -5.04 4.93
CA GLN A 342 16.77 -4.37 5.10
C GLN A 342 15.60 -5.31 4.73
N LEU A 343 15.73 -6.04 3.64
CA LEU A 343 14.71 -7.01 3.22
C LEU A 343 14.57 -8.15 4.25
N SER A 344 15.70 -8.65 4.75
CA SER A 344 15.72 -9.69 5.79
C SER A 344 15.13 -9.24 7.12
N ALA A 345 15.31 -7.98 7.50
CA ALA A 345 14.72 -7.41 8.70
C ALA A 345 13.17 -7.40 8.63
N ILE A 346 12.60 -7.16 7.44
CA ILE A 346 11.15 -7.11 7.24
C ILE A 346 10.53 -8.51 7.07
N TYR A 347 11.11 -9.34 6.20
CA TYR A 347 10.54 -10.64 5.84
C TYR A 347 11.08 -11.83 6.65
N GLY A 348 12.24 -11.66 7.32
CA GLY A 348 13.05 -12.74 7.87
C GLY A 348 13.93 -13.38 6.80
N ASN A 349 14.95 -14.14 7.23
CA ASN A 349 15.99 -14.65 6.33
C ASN A 349 15.44 -15.60 5.26
N ASP A 350 14.56 -16.53 5.62
CA ASP A 350 14.05 -17.55 4.69
C ASP A 350 13.20 -16.93 3.58
N LYS A 351 12.28 -16.03 3.95
CA LYS A 351 11.40 -15.36 2.98
C LYS A 351 12.16 -14.35 2.13
N SER A 352 13.11 -13.61 2.71
CA SER A 352 13.94 -12.69 1.94
C SER A 352 14.81 -13.44 0.92
N THR A 353 15.37 -14.58 1.30
CA THR A 353 16.11 -15.46 0.39
C THR A 353 15.20 -15.95 -0.75
N THR A 354 13.97 -16.35 -0.43
CA THR A 354 12.99 -16.76 -1.45
C THR A 354 12.70 -15.62 -2.42
N ILE A 355 12.49 -14.39 -1.92
CA ILE A 355 12.24 -13.21 -2.75
C ILE A 355 13.43 -12.92 -3.66
N ILE A 356 14.66 -12.90 -3.12
CA ILE A 356 15.89 -12.63 -3.87
C ILE A 356 16.09 -13.69 -4.97
N ASN A 357 15.90 -14.97 -4.66
CA ASN A 357 16.09 -16.07 -5.60
C ASN A 357 15.03 -16.11 -6.72
N ASN A 358 13.88 -15.48 -6.52
CA ASN A 358 12.85 -15.34 -7.55
C ASN A 358 13.02 -14.08 -8.42
N CYS A 359 14.13 -13.34 -8.25
CA CYS A 359 14.54 -12.24 -9.13
C CYS A 359 15.67 -12.70 -10.03
N ASP A 360 15.36 -13.13 -11.27
CA ASP A 360 16.36 -13.59 -12.25
C ASP A 360 17.31 -12.46 -12.69
N THR A 361 16.95 -11.20 -12.42
CA THR A 361 17.80 -10.03 -12.63
C THR A 361 18.02 -9.30 -11.30
N TYR A 362 19.28 -9.01 -11.01
CA TYR A 362 19.68 -8.29 -9.81
C TYR A 362 20.62 -7.14 -10.18
N VAL A 363 20.34 -5.92 -9.75
CA VAL A 363 21.16 -4.74 -10.00
C VAL A 363 21.71 -4.23 -8.68
N TYR A 364 23.04 -4.20 -8.58
CA TYR A 364 23.74 -3.63 -7.42
C TYR A 364 24.30 -2.25 -7.79
N MET A 365 23.86 -1.21 -7.06
CA MET A 365 24.23 0.19 -7.31
C MET A 365 25.07 0.80 -6.17
N GLY A 366 25.74 -0.06 -5.38
CA GLY A 366 26.51 0.32 -4.21
C GLY A 366 25.68 0.40 -2.93
N SER A 367 26.22 -0.15 -1.84
CA SER A 367 25.63 -0.12 -0.50
C SER A 367 26.73 -0.11 0.54
N ASN A 368 26.52 0.57 1.66
CA ASN A 368 27.42 0.54 2.82
C ASN A 368 27.20 -0.69 3.72
N ASP A 369 26.22 -1.54 3.38
CA ASP A 369 25.93 -2.76 4.13
C ASP A 369 26.97 -3.84 3.82
N LEU A 370 27.72 -4.24 4.87
CA LEU A 370 28.84 -5.17 4.73
C LEU A 370 28.39 -6.56 4.29
N GLU A 371 27.24 -7.02 4.77
CA GLU A 371 26.72 -8.36 4.43
C GLU A 371 26.29 -8.41 2.95
N THR A 372 25.54 -7.42 2.50
CA THR A 372 25.21 -7.24 1.09
C THR A 372 26.47 -7.18 0.23
N ALA A 373 27.46 -6.37 0.63
CA ALA A 373 28.71 -6.24 -0.13
C ALA A 373 29.48 -7.56 -0.25
N LYS A 374 29.54 -8.38 0.81
CA LYS A 374 30.13 -9.73 0.78
C LYS A 374 29.42 -10.64 -0.19
N ASN A 375 28.09 -10.69 -0.14
CA ASN A 375 27.29 -11.51 -1.05
C ASN A 375 27.50 -11.13 -2.52
N ILE A 376 27.52 -9.83 -2.81
CA ILE A 376 27.76 -9.30 -4.15
C ILE A 376 29.19 -9.61 -4.62
N ALA A 377 30.19 -9.40 -3.78
CA ALA A 377 31.59 -9.67 -4.10
C ALA A 377 31.81 -11.15 -4.49
N MET A 378 31.23 -12.06 -3.72
CA MET A 378 31.28 -13.50 -3.99
C MET A 378 30.59 -13.84 -5.33
N ARG A 379 29.41 -13.27 -5.60
CA ARG A 379 28.67 -13.47 -6.87
C ARG A 379 29.37 -12.88 -8.08
N ALA A 380 30.07 -11.75 -7.90
CA ALA A 380 30.77 -11.03 -8.96
C ALA A 380 32.20 -11.56 -9.19
N GLY A 381 32.77 -12.31 -8.25
CA GLY A 381 34.17 -12.76 -8.30
C GLY A 381 35.17 -11.61 -8.08
N ILE A 382 34.84 -10.64 -7.24
CA ILE A 382 35.67 -9.46 -6.91
C ILE A 382 35.88 -9.37 -5.38
N MET A 383 36.68 -8.41 -4.92
CA MET A 383 36.85 -8.19 -3.49
C MET A 383 35.69 -7.44 -2.87
N THR A 384 35.40 -7.70 -1.59
CA THR A 384 34.33 -6.98 -0.84
C THR A 384 34.59 -5.47 -0.82
N GLU A 385 35.85 -5.07 -0.74
CA GLU A 385 36.25 -3.66 -0.76
C GLU A 385 35.87 -2.94 -2.06
N ASP A 386 35.94 -3.64 -3.20
CA ASP A 386 35.51 -3.09 -4.50
C ASP A 386 34.00 -2.80 -4.53
N CYS A 387 33.20 -3.63 -3.85
CA CYS A 387 31.76 -3.40 -3.69
C CYS A 387 31.45 -2.22 -2.77
N LEU A 388 32.15 -2.12 -1.62
CA LEU A 388 31.95 -1.05 -0.65
C LEU A 388 32.41 0.30 -1.19
N ASN A 389 33.53 0.31 -1.96
CA ASN A 389 34.14 1.50 -2.55
C ASN A 389 33.69 1.78 -3.98
N MET A 390 32.60 1.15 -4.44
CA MET A 390 32.09 1.37 -5.79
C MET A 390 31.80 2.85 -6.03
N LYS A 391 32.38 3.41 -7.10
CA LYS A 391 32.16 4.81 -7.48
C LYS A 391 30.70 5.07 -7.79
N LEU A 392 30.17 6.20 -7.32
CA LEU A 392 28.81 6.64 -7.65
C LEU A 392 28.62 6.69 -9.18
N GLY A 393 27.52 6.12 -9.63
CA GLY A 393 27.21 6.00 -11.05
C GLY A 393 27.65 4.69 -11.68
N ASN A 394 28.46 3.88 -11.02
CA ASN A 394 28.75 2.51 -11.44
C ASN A 394 27.73 1.54 -10.85
N GLN A 395 27.57 0.39 -11.49
CA GLN A 395 26.70 -0.68 -11.04
C GLN A 395 27.14 -2.05 -11.56
N ILE A 396 26.63 -3.10 -10.97
CA ILE A 396 26.82 -4.49 -11.41
C ILE A 396 25.45 -5.08 -11.68
N ILE A 397 25.24 -5.63 -12.87
CA ILE A 397 24.00 -6.32 -13.23
C ILE A 397 24.30 -7.83 -13.25
N PHE A 398 23.57 -8.57 -12.43
CA PHE A 398 23.55 -10.02 -12.46
C PHE A 398 22.28 -10.47 -13.15
N ARG A 399 22.41 -11.37 -14.09
CA ARG A 399 21.29 -11.96 -14.79
C ARG A 399 21.50 -13.46 -14.93
N ARG A 400 20.44 -14.23 -14.68
CA ARG A 400 20.51 -15.69 -14.72
C ARG A 400 21.08 -16.17 -16.06
N GLY A 401 22.12 -17.01 -15.99
CA GLY A 401 22.78 -17.58 -17.17
C GLY A 401 23.76 -16.65 -17.89
N VAL A 402 24.02 -15.44 -17.36
CA VAL A 402 24.96 -14.47 -17.94
C VAL A 402 26.02 -14.09 -16.91
N LYS A 403 27.25 -13.82 -17.38
CA LYS A 403 28.31 -13.29 -16.52
C LYS A 403 27.91 -11.92 -15.96
N PRO A 404 28.40 -11.53 -14.77
CA PRO A 404 28.14 -10.19 -14.23
C PRO A 404 28.56 -9.09 -15.21
N ILE A 405 27.67 -8.10 -15.41
CA ILE A 405 27.90 -6.97 -16.30
C ILE A 405 28.26 -5.76 -15.44
N PHE A 406 29.48 -5.25 -15.61
CA PHE A 406 29.96 -4.03 -14.95
C PHE A 406 29.71 -2.85 -15.90
N CYS A 407 28.85 -1.92 -15.50
CA CYS A 407 28.47 -0.81 -16.35
C CYS A 407 28.19 0.48 -15.53
N LYS A 408 28.00 1.58 -16.23
CA LYS A 408 27.44 2.79 -15.63
C LYS A 408 25.92 2.68 -15.55
N ARG A 409 25.32 3.35 -14.56
CA ARG A 409 23.87 3.51 -14.51
C ARG A 409 23.37 4.27 -15.72
N TYR A 410 22.17 3.98 -16.16
CA TYR A 410 21.53 4.69 -17.27
C TYR A 410 21.39 6.19 -16.97
N ASN A 411 21.88 7.02 -17.89
CA ASN A 411 21.71 8.46 -17.82
C ASN A 411 20.42 8.88 -18.51
N ILE A 412 19.33 8.90 -17.76
CA ILE A 412 18.01 9.26 -18.27
C ILE A 412 17.95 10.68 -18.85
N PHE A 413 18.80 11.59 -18.38
CA PHE A 413 18.82 12.99 -18.82
C PHE A 413 19.28 13.15 -20.29
N GLU A 414 19.89 12.13 -20.88
CA GLU A 414 20.25 12.09 -22.31
C GLU A 414 19.11 11.56 -23.18
N ASN A 415 18.08 10.96 -22.59
CA ASN A 415 16.93 10.42 -23.33
C ASN A 415 16.08 11.56 -23.91
N GLU A 416 15.81 11.51 -25.23
CA GLU A 416 15.07 12.56 -25.94
C GLU A 416 13.62 12.71 -25.45
N ILE A 417 12.96 11.60 -25.07
CA ILE A 417 11.60 11.64 -24.51
C ILE A 417 11.65 12.34 -23.16
N TYR A 418 12.63 12.01 -22.33
CA TYR A 418 12.79 12.62 -21.01
C TYR A 418 13.04 14.13 -21.10
N LYS A 419 13.88 14.58 -22.02
CA LYS A 419 14.12 16.01 -22.29
C LYS A 419 12.86 16.74 -22.72
N GLY A 420 11.96 16.03 -23.44
CA GLY A 420 10.67 16.57 -23.88
C GLY A 420 9.59 16.59 -22.80
N LEU A 421 9.77 15.84 -21.72
CA LEU A 421 8.87 15.88 -20.57
C LEU A 421 9.18 17.17 -19.79
N LYS A 422 8.44 18.23 -20.07
CA LYS A 422 8.46 19.41 -19.21
C LYS A 422 8.04 18.94 -17.81
N ASP A 423 8.89 19.20 -16.82
CA ASP A 423 8.40 19.26 -15.46
C ASP A 423 7.25 20.27 -15.52
N SER A 424 6.02 19.79 -15.40
CA SER A 424 4.89 20.71 -15.31
C SER A 424 5.28 21.68 -14.20
N PRO A 425 5.40 23.00 -14.47
CA PRO A 425 5.58 23.92 -13.40
C PRO A 425 4.30 23.76 -12.56
N GLN A 426 4.39 22.99 -11.47
CA GLN A 426 3.57 23.36 -10.37
C GLN A 426 4.00 24.79 -10.10
N GLU A 427 3.09 25.73 -10.28
CA GLU A 427 3.15 26.96 -9.51
C GLU A 427 3.36 26.46 -8.09
N VAL A 428 4.62 26.49 -7.64
CA VAL A 428 4.93 26.24 -6.21
C VAL A 428 4.31 27.48 -5.56
N PRO A 429 3.15 27.36 -4.92
CA PRO A 429 2.59 28.48 -4.18
C PRO A 429 3.70 28.91 -3.23
N ASP A 430 3.81 30.20 -2.97
CA ASP A 430 4.75 30.68 -1.96
C ASP A 430 4.56 29.80 -0.73
N THR A 431 5.54 28.95 -0.42
CA THR A 431 5.38 27.80 0.47
C THR A 431 4.96 28.22 1.87
N THR A 432 5.27 29.44 2.25
CA THR A 432 4.89 30.05 3.53
C THR A 432 3.38 30.34 3.59
N ASP A 433 2.81 30.89 2.53
CA ASP A 433 1.37 31.20 2.47
C ASP A 433 0.52 29.92 2.31
N CYS A 434 1.02 28.92 1.57
CA CYS A 434 0.34 27.64 1.40
C CYS A 434 0.21 26.90 2.72
N PHE A 435 1.30 26.77 3.49
CA PHE A 435 1.29 26.11 4.80
C PHE A 435 0.32 26.81 5.78
N VAL A 436 0.34 28.15 5.82
CA VAL A 436 -0.55 28.92 6.70
C VAL A 436 -2.02 28.76 6.26
N GLN A 437 -2.30 28.69 4.97
CA GLN A 437 -3.66 28.47 4.45
C GLN A 437 -4.13 27.04 4.71
N GLU A 438 -3.30 26.04 4.48
CA GLU A 438 -3.61 24.64 4.79
C GLU A 438 -3.87 24.43 6.28
N ARG A 439 -3.04 24.99 7.15
CA ARG A 439 -3.25 24.96 8.61
C ARG A 439 -4.55 25.65 9.02
N LYS A 440 -4.85 26.84 8.46
CA LYS A 440 -6.09 27.55 8.74
C LYS A 440 -7.32 26.79 8.26
N SER A 441 -7.24 26.17 7.07
CA SER A 441 -8.30 25.33 6.51
C SER A 441 -8.56 24.13 7.41
N PHE A 442 -7.51 23.40 7.81
CA PHE A 442 -7.59 22.25 8.70
C PHE A 442 -8.19 22.62 10.08
N ILE A 443 -7.73 23.72 10.71
CA ILE A 443 -8.27 24.19 11.97
C ILE A 443 -9.74 24.63 11.82
N SER A 444 -10.09 25.25 10.70
CA SER A 444 -11.48 25.61 10.39
C SER A 444 -12.36 24.36 10.23
N GLU A 445 -11.87 23.33 9.56
CA GLU A 445 -12.57 22.05 9.41
C GLU A 445 -12.79 21.35 10.76
N LEU A 446 -11.77 21.34 11.63
CA LEU A 446 -11.89 20.84 13.00
C LEU A 446 -12.95 21.63 13.80
N LYS A 447 -12.93 22.98 13.73
CA LYS A 447 -13.93 23.82 14.40
C LYS A 447 -15.33 23.62 13.84
N ASN A 448 -15.48 23.39 12.54
CA ASN A 448 -16.76 23.13 11.91
C ASN A 448 -17.30 21.74 12.27
N SER A 449 -16.43 20.73 12.42
CA SER A 449 -16.84 19.39 12.88
C SER A 449 -17.45 19.44 14.29
N ILE A 450 -16.92 20.31 15.16
CA ILE A 450 -17.49 20.55 16.49
C ILE A 450 -18.84 21.26 16.40
N LYS A 451 -19.01 22.21 15.46
CA LYS A 451 -20.29 22.95 15.27
C LYS A 451 -21.39 22.10 14.66
N MET A 452 -21.04 21.10 13.82
CA MET A 452 -22.02 20.16 13.25
C MET A 452 -22.51 19.12 14.28
N CYS A 453 -21.83 18.97 15.40
CA CYS A 453 -22.28 18.17 16.54
C CYS A 453 -23.30 18.91 17.44
N LYS A 454 -24.03 19.89 16.92
CA LYS A 454 -25.20 20.41 17.61
C LYS A 454 -26.30 19.35 17.60
N LEU A 455 -26.70 18.99 18.79
CA LEU A 455 -27.62 17.98 19.30
C LEU A 455 -29.01 17.86 18.62
N ASP A 456 -29.27 18.44 17.48
CA ASP A 456 -30.61 18.52 16.89
C ASP A 456 -30.96 17.39 15.91
N ASP A 457 -30.00 16.48 15.60
CA ASP A 457 -30.19 15.40 14.62
C ASP A 457 -30.06 13.98 15.21
N ILE A 458 -30.42 13.77 16.50
CA ILE A 458 -30.62 12.42 17.02
C ILE A 458 -32.08 12.05 16.77
N PRO A 459 -32.39 11.09 15.87
CA PRO A 459 -33.75 10.57 15.76
C PRO A 459 -34.13 9.96 17.12
N ASP A 460 -35.23 10.45 17.62
CA ASP A 460 -35.90 10.00 18.84
C ASP A 460 -36.30 8.53 18.71
N ASP A 461 -35.41 7.62 19.03
CA ASP A 461 -35.70 6.22 19.30
C ASP A 461 -35.47 6.02 20.82
N SER A 462 -36.56 6.26 21.52
CA SER A 462 -36.81 6.08 22.95
C SER A 462 -35.95 5.01 23.61
N MET A 463 -34.85 5.45 24.19
CA MET A 463 -34.32 5.00 25.47
C MET A 463 -34.14 6.26 26.32
N GLU A 464 -34.84 6.32 27.42
CA GLU A 464 -34.64 7.34 28.45
C GLU A 464 -33.18 7.24 28.95
N TYR A 465 -32.32 8.01 28.36
CA TYR A 465 -31.09 8.41 29.02
C TYR A 465 -31.49 9.56 29.95
N GLU A 466 -31.34 9.38 31.26
CA GLU A 466 -31.31 10.48 32.20
C GLU A 466 -30.48 11.61 31.57
N ARG A 467 -31.11 12.77 31.45
CA ARG A 467 -30.43 14.00 31.01
C ARG A 467 -29.21 14.22 31.90
N ILE A 468 -28.03 13.80 31.41
CA ILE A 468 -26.80 14.41 31.87
C ILE A 468 -26.94 15.86 31.42
N SER A 469 -27.27 16.74 32.37
CA SER A 469 -27.25 18.18 32.16
C SER A 469 -25.82 18.52 31.74
N PHE A 470 -25.60 18.74 30.44
CA PHE A 470 -24.38 19.34 30.00
C PHE A 470 -24.25 20.70 30.72
N LEU A 471 -23.21 20.81 31.53
CA LEU A 471 -22.81 22.06 32.13
C LEU A 471 -22.75 23.10 31.00
N LYS A 472 -23.32 24.30 31.24
CA LYS A 472 -23.23 25.40 30.29
C LYS A 472 -21.74 25.65 30.00
N GLU A 473 -21.43 26.13 28.80
CA GLU A 473 -20.04 26.44 28.39
C GLU A 473 -19.26 27.27 29.42
N GLU A 474 -19.94 28.10 30.19
CA GLU A 474 -19.39 28.89 31.31
C GLU A 474 -18.92 28.02 32.51
N ASP A 475 -19.48 26.80 32.71
CA ASP A 475 -19.15 25.95 33.86
C ASP A 475 -17.94 25.02 33.58
N LEU A 476 -17.53 24.86 32.32
CA LEU A 476 -16.42 23.97 31.94
C LEU A 476 -15.08 24.67 31.86
N GLY A 477 -15.03 26.00 32.00
CA GLY A 477 -13.76 26.76 31.88
C GLY A 477 -13.08 26.58 30.53
N LEU A 478 -13.81 26.11 29.48
CA LEU A 478 -13.25 25.83 28.15
C LEU A 478 -12.71 27.10 27.49
N ASP A 479 -13.32 28.25 27.77
CA ASP A 479 -12.77 29.55 27.30
C ASP A 479 -11.39 29.84 27.87
N SER A 480 -11.09 29.43 29.11
CA SER A 480 -9.76 29.60 29.71
C SER A 480 -8.75 28.57 29.17
N VAL A 481 -9.21 27.35 28.86
CA VAL A 481 -8.37 26.32 28.25
C VAL A 481 -8.07 26.65 26.79
N TYR A 482 -9.07 27.17 26.05
CA TYR A 482 -8.85 27.63 24.67
C TYR A 482 -7.96 28.88 24.61
N LYS A 483 -8.14 29.85 25.51
CA LYS A 483 -7.24 31.01 25.61
C LYS A 483 -5.79 30.60 25.93
N ASN A 484 -5.59 29.72 26.90
CA ASN A 484 -4.25 29.28 27.30
C ASN A 484 -3.56 28.39 26.25
N LEU A 485 -4.30 27.67 25.40
CA LEU A 485 -3.72 26.86 24.33
C LEU A 485 -3.37 27.65 23.05
N PHE A 486 -3.93 28.84 22.86
CA PHE A 486 -3.79 29.58 21.60
C PHE A 486 -3.29 31.04 21.77
N GLU A 487 -3.21 31.58 23.00
CA GLU A 487 -2.64 32.92 23.28
C GLU A 487 -1.17 32.90 23.78
N GLU A 488 -0.61 31.75 24.19
CA GLU A 488 0.80 31.66 24.60
C GLU A 488 1.81 31.55 23.44
N ASP A 489 1.37 31.40 22.19
CA ASP A 489 2.25 31.25 21.01
C ASP A 489 2.37 32.52 20.13
N THR A 490 2.05 33.72 20.65
CA THR A 490 2.17 34.95 19.85
C THR A 490 3.29 35.92 20.27
N ASP A 491 4.05 35.58 21.30
CA ASP A 491 5.18 36.41 21.73
C ASP A 491 6.47 35.59 21.92
N ASP A 492 6.98 34.99 20.84
CA ASP A 492 8.41 34.64 20.70
C ASP A 492 8.62 33.88 19.36
N PHE A 493 8.67 34.66 18.26
CA PHE A 493 9.54 34.39 17.09
C PHE A 493 9.48 35.57 16.14
#